data_facdc9ec9b13142d08c3e23eeda9f9cb
#
_entry.id   facdc9ec9b13142d08c3e23eeda9f9cb
#
_cell.length_a   1.000
_cell.length_b   1.000
_cell.length_c   1.000
_cell.angle_alpha   90.00
_cell.angle_beta   90.00
_cell.angle_gamma   90.00
#
_symmetry.space_group_name_H-M   'P 1'
#
loop_
_entity.id
_entity.type
_entity.pdbx_description
1 polymer ?
#
loop_
_entity_poly.entity_id
_entity_poly.type
_entity_poly.pdbx_seq_one_letter_code
_entity_poly.pdbx_strand_id
1 'polypeptide(L)'
;MVDYLSRHPKVAKVNHPSLNNSPYHELYQRYFSHGAGSIFTFEIAGDENDAKKFIDNLEIFSLLANVADAKSLVIHPASTTHSQMNEAELAASGIKANTIRLSIGLEHIDDLLEDIENAFDHV
;
A
#
# COMPACT_ATOMS: atom_id res chain seq x y z
N MET A 1 -6.55 8.01 3.43
CA MET A 1 -5.66 7.16 2.60
C MET A 1 -6.33 5.90 2.05
N VAL A 2 -6.68 4.91 2.86
CA VAL A 2 -7.32 3.65 2.39
C VAL A 2 -8.55 3.91 1.52
N ASP A 3 -9.44 4.77 1.98
CA ASP A 3 -10.67 5.14 1.28
C ASP A 3 -10.41 5.88 -0.06
N TYR A 4 -9.39 6.72 -0.10
CA TYR A 4 -8.93 7.38 -1.32
C TYR A 4 -8.41 6.37 -2.34
N LEU A 5 -7.46 5.52 -1.95
CA LEU A 5 -6.87 4.51 -2.83
C LEU A 5 -7.91 3.49 -3.32
N SER A 6 -8.89 3.13 -2.49
CA SER A 6 -9.93 2.16 -2.88
C SER A 6 -10.85 2.65 -4.01
N ARG A 7 -10.88 3.95 -4.27
CA ARG A 7 -11.67 4.60 -5.34
C ARG A 7 -10.81 5.08 -6.51
N HIS A 8 -9.49 4.98 -6.39
CA HIS A 8 -8.59 5.51 -7.41
C HIS A 8 -8.57 4.61 -8.65
N PRO A 9 -8.71 5.15 -9.88
CA PRO A 9 -8.82 4.34 -11.12
C PRO A 9 -7.56 3.52 -11.45
N LYS A 10 -6.39 3.94 -10.97
CA LYS A 10 -5.12 3.22 -11.16
C LYS A 10 -4.81 2.21 -10.04
N VAL A 11 -5.77 1.94 -9.15
CA VAL A 11 -5.66 0.95 -8.08
C VAL A 11 -6.61 -0.20 -8.34
N ALA A 12 -6.07 -1.41 -8.43
CA ALA A 12 -6.86 -2.62 -8.68
C ALA A 12 -7.48 -3.18 -7.39
N LYS A 13 -6.77 -3.06 -6.26
CA LYS A 13 -7.20 -3.60 -4.98
C LYS A 13 -6.49 -2.90 -3.82
N VAL A 14 -7.19 -2.74 -2.71
CA VAL A 14 -6.61 -2.32 -1.42
C VAL A 14 -6.89 -3.39 -0.37
N ASN A 15 -5.87 -3.79 0.38
CA ASN A 15 -5.97 -4.77 1.45
C ASN A 15 -5.95 -4.06 2.81
N HIS A 16 -7.13 -3.71 3.32
CA HIS A 16 -7.30 -3.16 4.66
C HIS A 16 -8.63 -3.61 5.26
N PRO A 17 -8.69 -4.00 6.55
CA PRO A 17 -9.88 -4.59 7.16
C PRO A 17 -11.03 -3.59 7.36
N SER A 18 -10.79 -2.27 7.26
CA SER A 18 -11.85 -1.26 7.31
C SER A 18 -12.77 -1.25 6.08
N LEU A 19 -12.33 -1.85 4.96
CA LEU A 19 -13.12 -1.92 3.74
C LEU A 19 -14.21 -2.99 3.84
N ASN A 20 -15.42 -2.66 3.39
CA ASN A 20 -16.58 -3.56 3.45
C ASN A 20 -16.38 -4.87 2.69
N ASN A 21 -15.55 -4.87 1.65
CA ASN A 21 -15.22 -6.05 0.84
C ASN A 21 -14.07 -6.90 1.42
N SER A 22 -13.48 -6.49 2.54
CA SER A 22 -12.47 -7.29 3.22
C SER A 22 -13.11 -8.50 3.91
N PRO A 23 -12.52 -9.72 3.80
CA PRO A 23 -12.98 -10.89 4.53
C PRO A 23 -12.84 -10.74 6.05
N TYR A 24 -12.09 -9.74 6.52
CA TYR A 24 -11.84 -9.46 7.93
C TYR A 24 -12.64 -8.27 8.47
N HIS A 25 -13.58 -7.73 7.68
CA HIS A 25 -14.31 -6.52 8.07
C HIS A 25 -15.14 -6.70 9.35
N GLU A 26 -15.79 -7.85 9.55
CA GLU A 26 -16.53 -8.14 10.78
C GLU A 26 -15.62 -8.16 12.02
N LEU A 27 -14.43 -8.77 11.90
CA LEU A 27 -13.43 -8.76 12.97
C LEU A 27 -12.91 -7.35 13.26
N TYR A 28 -12.71 -6.55 12.20
CA TYR A 28 -12.36 -5.14 12.33
C TYR A 28 -13.41 -4.38 13.15
N GLN A 29 -14.68 -4.48 12.80
CA GLN A 29 -15.77 -3.82 13.53
C GLN A 29 -15.85 -4.27 15.00
N ARG A 30 -15.55 -5.54 15.27
CA ARG A 30 -15.65 -6.13 16.60
C ARG A 30 -14.48 -5.74 17.52
N TYR A 31 -13.27 -5.65 17.00
CA TYR A 31 -12.04 -5.51 17.80
C TYR A 31 -11.34 -4.17 17.66
N PHE A 32 -11.63 -3.38 16.63
CA PHE A 32 -10.92 -2.13 16.31
C PHE A 32 -11.85 -0.92 16.29
N SER A 33 -12.44 -0.59 17.43
CA SER A 33 -13.39 0.51 17.56
C SER A 33 -12.80 1.90 17.27
N HIS A 34 -11.47 2.04 17.33
CA HIS A 34 -10.74 3.29 17.09
C HIS A 34 -9.89 3.27 15.82
N GLY A 35 -10.11 2.31 14.93
CA GLY A 35 -9.36 2.13 13.70
C GLY A 35 -8.31 1.02 13.79
N ALA A 36 -8.00 0.39 12.67
CA ALA A 36 -6.91 -0.58 12.52
C ALA A 36 -5.66 0.11 12.02
N GLY A 37 -4.50 -0.50 12.25
CA GLY A 37 -3.17 0.03 12.05
C GLY A 37 -2.87 0.81 10.76
N SER A 38 -1.71 1.41 10.72
CA SER A 38 -1.26 2.33 9.65
C SER A 38 -0.57 1.63 8.47
N ILE A 39 -0.39 0.31 8.54
CA ILE A 39 0.29 -0.48 7.49
C ILE A 39 -0.75 -1.25 6.70
N PHE A 40 -0.67 -1.14 5.38
CA PHE A 40 -1.53 -1.88 4.46
C PHE A 40 -0.87 -2.03 3.09
N THR A 41 -1.42 -2.87 2.24
CA THR A 41 -0.98 -3.04 0.86
C THR A 41 -2.07 -2.65 -0.12
N PHE A 42 -1.65 -2.24 -1.32
CA PHE A 42 -2.53 -2.11 -2.47
C PHE A 42 -1.86 -2.67 -3.72
N GLU A 43 -2.65 -3.00 -4.72
CA GLU A 43 -2.21 -3.46 -6.02
C GLU A 43 -2.46 -2.35 -7.03
N ILE A 44 -1.42 -1.90 -7.74
CA ILE A 44 -1.58 -0.94 -8.83
C ILE A 44 -2.27 -1.62 -10.03
N ALA A 45 -3.08 -0.88 -10.78
CA ALA A 45 -3.73 -1.39 -11.99
C ALA A 45 -2.73 -1.40 -13.17
N GLY A 46 -1.67 -2.19 -13.03
CA GLY A 46 -0.55 -2.27 -13.96
C GLY A 46 0.38 -3.42 -13.58
N ASP A 47 1.59 -3.36 -14.07
CA ASP A 47 2.62 -4.37 -13.85
C ASP A 47 3.65 -3.96 -12.78
N GLU A 48 4.72 -4.74 -12.65
CA GLU A 48 5.83 -4.47 -11.73
C GLU A 48 6.55 -3.15 -12.05
N ASN A 49 6.68 -2.80 -13.34
CA ASN A 49 7.34 -1.58 -13.75
C ASN A 49 6.52 -0.35 -13.36
N ASP A 50 5.20 -0.45 -13.45
CA ASP A 50 4.29 0.61 -13.04
C ASP A 50 4.35 0.82 -11.53
N ALA A 51 4.43 -0.27 -10.74
CA ALA A 51 4.64 -0.17 -9.30
C ALA A 51 5.98 0.51 -8.95
N LYS A 52 7.06 0.19 -9.67
CA LYS A 52 8.37 0.83 -9.48
C LYS A 52 8.33 2.31 -9.86
N LYS A 53 7.74 2.67 -11.01
CA LYS A 53 7.58 4.07 -11.42
C LYS A 53 6.81 4.88 -10.38
N PHE A 54 5.71 4.32 -9.85
CA PHE A 54 4.95 4.95 -8.78
C PHE A 54 5.84 5.26 -7.57
N ILE A 55 6.60 4.28 -7.09
CA ILE A 55 7.48 4.43 -5.92
C ILE A 55 8.58 5.45 -6.18
N ASP A 56 9.20 5.42 -7.36
CA ASP A 56 10.31 6.32 -7.73
C ASP A 56 9.88 7.79 -7.84
N ASN A 57 8.58 8.06 -8.01
CA ASN A 57 8.03 9.41 -8.10
C ASN A 57 7.37 9.92 -6.81
N LEU A 58 7.41 9.16 -5.72
CA LEU A 58 7.02 9.64 -4.40
C LEU A 58 8.12 10.53 -3.80
N GLU A 59 7.76 11.67 -3.26
CA GLU A 59 8.69 12.65 -2.66
C GLU A 59 8.65 12.64 -1.13
N ILE A 60 7.48 12.38 -0.53
CA ILE A 60 7.29 12.37 0.93
C ILE A 60 7.57 11.00 1.50
N PHE A 61 7.07 9.93 0.86
CA PHE A 61 7.29 8.57 1.32
C PHE A 61 8.74 8.14 1.13
N SER A 62 9.36 7.63 2.17
CA SER A 62 10.72 7.04 2.08
C SER A 62 10.67 5.57 1.75
N LEU A 63 11.56 5.14 0.85
CA LEU A 63 11.76 3.72 0.53
C LEU A 63 12.51 3.03 1.67
N LEU A 64 11.78 2.52 2.63
CA LEU A 64 12.30 1.86 3.84
C LEU A 64 11.28 0.86 4.37
N ALA A 65 11.77 -0.32 4.81
CA ALA A 65 10.97 -1.32 5.50
C ALA A 65 11.01 -1.09 7.03
N ASN A 66 9.88 -0.70 7.61
CA ASN A 66 9.71 -0.58 9.05
C ASN A 66 8.23 -0.79 9.43
N VAL A 67 7.94 -0.88 10.72
CA VAL A 67 6.59 -1.01 11.27
C VAL A 67 6.35 0.12 12.25
N ALA A 68 5.22 0.82 12.06
CA ALA A 68 4.77 1.90 12.94
C ALA A 68 5.81 3.05 13.09
N ASP A 69 6.34 3.52 11.98
CA ASP A 69 7.22 4.68 11.95
C ASP A 69 6.41 5.99 12.00
N ALA A 70 7.00 7.05 12.56
CA ALA A 70 6.43 8.40 12.52
C ALA A 70 6.43 8.99 11.11
N LYS A 71 7.36 8.56 10.25
CA LYS A 71 7.47 8.94 8.84
C LYS A 71 6.71 7.95 7.96
N SER A 72 6.05 8.47 6.92
CA SER A 72 5.42 7.64 5.90
C SER A 72 6.46 6.91 5.06
N LEU A 73 6.26 5.60 4.91
CA LEU A 73 7.18 4.68 4.25
C LEU A 73 6.47 3.89 3.15
N VAL A 74 7.24 3.53 2.14
CA VAL A 74 6.79 2.70 1.01
C VAL A 74 7.81 1.59 0.75
N ILE A 75 7.34 0.40 0.37
CA ILE A 75 8.18 -0.64 -0.20
C ILE A 75 7.46 -1.36 -1.34
N HIS A 76 8.26 -1.96 -2.21
CA HIS A 76 7.83 -2.95 -3.19
C HIS A 76 8.20 -4.35 -2.67
N PRO A 77 7.28 -5.11 -2.04
CA PRO A 77 7.63 -6.34 -1.34
C PRO A 77 8.31 -7.39 -2.23
N ALA A 78 7.82 -7.55 -3.47
CA ALA A 78 8.36 -8.54 -4.39
C ALA A 78 9.86 -8.35 -4.70
N SER A 79 10.33 -7.10 -4.82
CA SER A 79 11.74 -6.81 -5.14
C SER A 79 12.61 -6.50 -3.92
N THR A 80 12.05 -6.43 -2.72
CA THR A 80 12.76 -6.05 -1.50
C THR A 80 12.68 -7.15 -0.43
N THR A 81 11.69 -7.10 0.45
CA THR A 81 11.57 -8.02 1.59
C THR A 81 11.31 -9.48 1.20
N HIS A 82 10.78 -9.72 0.00
CA HIS A 82 10.44 -11.04 -0.54
C HIS A 82 11.21 -11.37 -1.83
N SER A 83 12.33 -10.69 -2.09
CA SER A 83 13.12 -10.84 -3.33
C SER A 83 13.73 -12.22 -3.55
N GLN A 84 13.78 -13.07 -2.53
CA GLN A 84 14.25 -14.45 -2.61
C GLN A 84 13.16 -15.47 -2.93
N MET A 85 11.88 -15.04 -2.94
CA MET A 85 10.73 -15.89 -3.25
C MET A 85 10.51 -15.97 -4.76
N ASN A 86 10.12 -17.16 -5.24
CA ASN A 86 9.63 -17.32 -6.61
C ASN A 86 8.15 -16.87 -6.73
N GLU A 87 7.64 -16.79 -7.96
CA GLU A 87 6.26 -16.32 -8.22
C GLU A 87 5.18 -17.14 -7.47
N ALA A 88 5.36 -18.45 -7.35
CA ALA A 88 4.40 -19.32 -6.66
C ALA A 88 4.40 -19.05 -5.14
N GLU A 89 5.57 -18.83 -4.56
CA GLU A 89 5.74 -18.49 -3.15
C GLU A 89 5.19 -17.09 -2.84
N LEU A 90 5.42 -16.12 -3.72
CA LEU A 90 4.83 -14.78 -3.61
C LEU A 90 3.30 -14.84 -3.65
N ALA A 91 2.74 -15.57 -4.62
CA ALA A 91 1.30 -15.75 -4.74
C ALA A 91 0.70 -16.44 -3.50
N ALA A 92 1.37 -17.45 -2.94
CA ALA A 92 0.95 -18.15 -1.73
C ALA A 92 0.97 -17.23 -0.49
N SER A 93 1.88 -16.25 -0.44
CA SER A 93 1.91 -15.22 0.60
C SER A 93 0.97 -14.02 0.35
N GLY A 94 0.21 -14.04 -0.75
CA GLY A 94 -0.72 -12.96 -1.11
C GLY A 94 -0.06 -11.72 -1.69
N ILE A 95 1.19 -11.82 -2.14
CA ILE A 95 1.98 -10.74 -2.74
C ILE A 95 2.06 -10.96 -4.24
N LYS A 96 1.76 -9.93 -5.01
CA LYS A 96 1.91 -9.91 -6.47
C LYS A 96 3.06 -8.97 -6.87
N ALA A 97 3.51 -9.09 -8.11
CA ALA A 97 4.55 -8.22 -8.66
C ALA A 97 4.16 -6.72 -8.67
N ASN A 98 2.87 -6.41 -8.71
CA ASN A 98 2.31 -5.05 -8.67
C ASN A 98 1.83 -4.62 -7.27
N THR A 99 2.19 -5.36 -6.21
CA THR A 99 1.82 -5.04 -4.82
C THR A 99 2.77 -3.99 -4.24
N ILE A 100 2.20 -2.95 -3.65
CA ILE A 100 2.90 -1.90 -2.93
C ILE A 100 2.43 -1.91 -1.47
N ARG A 101 3.36 -1.79 -0.52
CA ARG A 101 3.05 -1.64 0.90
C ARG A 101 3.34 -0.23 1.37
N LEU A 102 2.37 0.39 2.03
CA LEU A 102 2.51 1.67 2.70
C LEU A 102 2.49 1.50 4.21
N SER A 103 3.29 2.31 4.88
CA SER A 103 3.21 2.57 6.32
C SER A 103 2.96 4.07 6.49
N ILE A 104 1.77 4.45 6.92
CA ILE A 104 1.37 5.86 7.02
C ILE A 104 1.90 6.45 8.32
N GLY A 105 2.61 7.56 8.21
CA GLY A 105 3.18 8.32 9.32
C GLY A 105 2.26 9.44 9.82
N LEU A 106 2.87 10.48 10.38
CA LEU A 106 2.20 11.60 11.04
C LEU A 106 2.10 12.86 10.18
N GLU A 107 2.55 12.82 8.94
CA GLU A 107 2.47 13.95 8.01
C GLU A 107 1.00 14.31 7.72
N HIS A 108 0.76 15.55 7.27
CA HIS A 108 -0.59 15.99 6.96
C HIS A 108 -1.20 15.14 5.83
N ILE A 109 -2.44 14.74 5.99
CA ILE A 109 -3.08 13.80 5.05
C ILE A 109 -3.18 14.37 3.64
N ASP A 110 -3.42 15.66 3.49
CA ASP A 110 -3.55 16.29 2.17
C ASP A 110 -2.21 16.27 1.42
N ASP A 111 -1.08 16.49 2.12
CA ASP A 111 0.26 16.40 1.53
C ASP A 111 0.57 14.98 1.06
N LEU A 112 0.18 13.96 1.86
CA LEU A 112 0.34 12.56 1.48
C LEU A 112 -0.53 12.17 0.28
N LEU A 113 -1.75 12.70 0.18
CA LEU A 113 -2.64 12.43 -0.95
C LEU A 113 -2.14 13.11 -2.23
N GLU A 114 -1.62 14.34 -2.11
CA GLU A 114 -1.00 15.05 -3.24
C GLU A 114 0.23 14.32 -3.76
N ASP A 115 1.11 13.86 -2.87
CA ASP A 115 2.30 13.06 -3.23
C ASP A 115 1.92 11.79 -3.99
N ILE A 116 0.92 11.06 -3.51
CA ILE A 116 0.40 9.85 -4.17
C ILE A 116 -0.21 10.17 -5.54
N GLU A 117 -1.00 11.23 -5.66
CA GLU A 117 -1.61 11.62 -6.93
C GLU A 117 -0.54 11.99 -7.96
N ASN A 118 0.45 12.79 -7.56
CA ASN A 118 1.59 13.15 -8.41
C ASN A 118 2.36 11.91 -8.87
N ALA A 119 2.59 10.93 -7.99
CA ALA A 119 3.23 9.68 -8.36
C ALA A 119 2.40 8.86 -9.36
N PHE A 120 1.07 8.85 -9.23
CA PHE A 120 0.19 8.20 -10.20
C PHE A 120 0.21 8.87 -11.58
N ASP A 121 0.49 10.15 -11.69
CA ASP A 121 0.58 10.83 -12.99
C ASP A 121 1.71 10.28 -13.88
N HIS A 122 2.68 9.58 -13.30
CA HIS A 122 3.81 8.97 -13.99
C HIS A 122 3.63 7.48 -14.35
N VAL A 123 2.46 6.93 -14.04
CA VAL A 123 2.13 5.50 -14.26
C VAL A 123 1.18 5.29 -15.43
#